data_4f173410f4ae8f65463f99156a937bc8
#
_entry.id   4f173410f4ae8f65463f99156a937bc8
#
_cell.length_a   1.000
_cell.length_b   1.000
_cell.length_c   1.000
_cell.angle_alpha   90.00
_cell.angle_beta   90.00
_cell.angle_gamma   90.00
#
_symmetry.space_group_name_H-M   'P 1'
#
loop_
_entity.id
_entity.type
_entity.pdbx_description
1 polymer ?
#
loop_
_entity_poly.entity_id
_entity_poly.type
_entity_poly.pdbx_seq_one_letter_code
_entity_poly.pdbx_strand_id
1 'polypeptide(L)'
;YEASWLTYHKGTALVPGGPGWPGKAEDIADFNIDTEIAFFLKEAKAAAKEVIGNAALVQNTAKDCMDETVKTDEDKYKMSNPYFAQFSANSLEGYSEILLWRAYNLLDYKIVHSAPFYIRVGGNTGFTRQYVESFLCRDGKPIYATDQYKGDESLSDVRKNRDLRLQLFLMTSGETLSPNVMNGTPDLLPEVPQLLDITEKRCVTGYQVRKGLSGNWYRDGNTAIEGCPVYRVAEAYLNYIEADCMEHNGTSIGSEAAGYWGDLRERAGLPRDYTVTVNNTDLSKELDWAVYSAGKTVSPLLYNIRRERRCELLAEGLRMLDLKRWRALDQVKQFVIEGVNLWESDLKDKYMQ
;
A
#
# COMPACT_ATOMS: atom_id res chain seq x y z
N TYR A 1 5.96 -8.29 14.10
CA TYR A 1 5.28 -9.50 13.65
C TYR A 1 4.95 -10.40 14.85
N GLU A 2 5.95 -10.83 15.63
CA GLU A 2 5.80 -11.81 16.71
C GLU A 2 4.78 -11.36 17.79
N ALA A 3 4.84 -10.14 18.27
CA ALA A 3 3.90 -9.63 19.25
C ALA A 3 2.43 -9.80 18.79
N SER A 4 2.13 -9.42 17.54
CA SER A 4 0.77 -9.55 17.00
C SER A 4 0.39 -11.02 16.76
N TRP A 5 1.34 -11.85 16.31
CA TRP A 5 1.12 -13.29 16.19
C TRP A 5 0.74 -13.92 17.52
N LEU A 6 1.55 -13.70 18.56
CA LEU A 6 1.29 -14.22 19.90
C LEU A 6 -0.05 -13.71 20.46
N THR A 7 -0.36 -12.41 20.25
CA THR A 7 -1.60 -11.80 20.74
C THR A 7 -2.84 -12.44 20.12
N TYR A 8 -2.88 -12.56 18.81
CA TYR A 8 -4.10 -12.97 18.11
C TYR A 8 -4.23 -14.49 17.92
N HIS A 9 -3.14 -15.23 18.02
CA HIS A 9 -3.15 -16.70 17.98
C HIS A 9 -3.09 -17.35 19.38
N LYS A 10 -3.12 -16.55 20.46
CA LYS A 10 -3.18 -17.05 21.84
C LYS A 10 -4.27 -18.11 21.99
N GLY A 11 -3.93 -19.25 22.58
CA GLY A 11 -4.86 -20.36 22.77
C GLY A 11 -5.12 -21.22 21.53
N THR A 12 -4.25 -21.16 20.52
CA THR A 12 -4.28 -22.08 19.36
C THR A 12 -3.01 -22.92 19.27
N ALA A 13 -3.01 -23.95 18.43
CA ALA A 13 -1.83 -24.78 18.15
C ALA A 13 -0.65 -24.03 17.50
N LEU A 14 -0.85 -22.79 17.09
CA LEU A 14 0.15 -21.95 16.43
C LEU A 14 1.03 -21.16 17.40
N VAL A 15 0.77 -21.29 18.70
CA VAL A 15 1.49 -20.59 19.75
C VAL A 15 1.97 -21.60 20.80
N PRO A 16 3.21 -21.46 21.35
CA PRO A 16 3.73 -22.34 22.36
C PRO A 16 2.77 -22.53 23.54
N GLY A 17 2.53 -23.79 23.94
CA GLY A 17 1.62 -24.15 25.03
C GLY A 17 0.13 -24.10 24.69
N GLY A 18 -0.25 -23.74 23.47
CA GLY A 18 -1.64 -23.78 23.03
C GLY A 18 -2.15 -25.19 22.79
N PRO A 19 -3.49 -25.43 22.77
CA PRO A 19 -4.06 -26.74 22.50
C PRO A 19 -3.63 -27.27 21.13
N GLY A 20 -2.99 -28.47 21.13
CA GLY A 20 -2.47 -29.08 19.91
C GLY A 20 -1.14 -28.52 19.42
N TRP A 21 -0.47 -27.68 20.18
CA TRP A 21 0.90 -27.26 19.87
C TRP A 21 1.86 -28.48 19.83
N PRO A 22 2.69 -28.62 18.79
CA PRO A 22 3.46 -29.85 18.58
C PRO A 22 4.75 -29.95 19.39
N GLY A 23 5.16 -28.87 20.09
CA GLY A 23 6.38 -28.86 20.91
C GLY A 23 6.17 -29.55 22.26
N LYS A 24 7.26 -29.70 23.01
CA LYS A 24 7.24 -30.35 24.32
C LYS A 24 7.06 -29.35 25.44
N ALA A 25 6.39 -29.76 26.53
CA ALA A 25 6.18 -28.89 27.70
C ALA A 25 7.50 -28.43 28.35
N GLU A 26 8.55 -29.26 28.28
CA GLU A 26 9.89 -28.93 28.79
C GLU A 26 10.56 -27.78 28.04
N ASP A 27 10.26 -27.63 26.74
CA ASP A 27 10.85 -26.59 25.87
C ASP A 27 10.26 -25.18 26.20
N ILE A 28 9.16 -25.13 26.92
CA ILE A 28 8.43 -23.91 27.25
C ILE A 28 8.22 -23.71 28.77
N ALA A 29 9.04 -24.35 29.58
CA ALA A 29 8.90 -24.29 31.06
C ALA A 29 8.90 -22.83 31.57
N ASP A 30 9.72 -21.95 30.99
CA ASP A 30 9.84 -20.55 31.37
C ASP A 30 9.07 -19.61 30.41
N PHE A 31 8.31 -20.13 29.43
CA PHE A 31 7.58 -19.34 28.48
C PHE A 31 6.33 -18.71 29.10
N ASN A 32 6.28 -17.37 29.08
CA ASN A 32 5.09 -16.61 29.44
C ASN A 32 4.69 -15.72 28.27
N ILE A 33 3.57 -16.03 27.64
CA ILE A 33 3.12 -15.36 26.41
C ILE A 33 2.93 -13.84 26.58
N ASP A 34 2.46 -13.38 27.73
CA ASP A 34 2.22 -11.96 27.97
C ASP A 34 3.55 -11.20 28.17
N THR A 35 4.54 -11.86 28.79
CA THR A 35 5.92 -11.35 28.91
C THR A 35 6.57 -11.25 27.53
N GLU A 36 6.42 -12.28 26.69
CA GLU A 36 6.97 -12.27 25.32
C GLU A 36 6.32 -11.20 24.46
N ILE A 37 5.00 -11.04 24.53
CA ILE A 37 4.30 -9.96 23.81
C ILE A 37 4.87 -8.60 24.22
N ALA A 38 4.99 -8.34 25.53
CA ALA A 38 5.53 -7.07 26.03
C ALA A 38 6.98 -6.85 25.57
N PHE A 39 7.81 -7.89 25.60
CA PHE A 39 9.18 -7.85 25.12
C PHE A 39 9.23 -7.47 23.63
N PHE A 40 8.50 -8.18 22.77
CA PHE A 40 8.53 -7.90 21.32
C PHE A 40 7.94 -6.53 20.95
N LEU A 41 6.94 -6.02 21.68
CA LEU A 41 6.42 -4.67 21.46
C LEU A 41 7.48 -3.62 21.79
N LYS A 42 8.16 -3.78 22.94
CA LYS A 42 9.25 -2.88 23.36
C LYS A 42 10.40 -2.88 22.36
N GLU A 43 10.87 -4.06 21.94
CA GLU A 43 11.95 -4.19 20.96
C GLU A 43 11.56 -3.61 19.60
N ALA A 44 10.32 -3.83 19.14
CA ALA A 44 9.81 -3.26 17.91
C ALA A 44 9.83 -1.73 17.93
N LYS A 45 9.41 -1.12 19.05
CA LYS A 45 9.45 0.34 19.20
C LYS A 45 10.87 0.87 19.25
N ALA A 46 11.76 0.22 19.99
CA ALA A 46 13.14 0.64 20.12
C ALA A 46 13.87 0.61 18.77
N ALA A 47 13.79 -0.51 18.06
CA ALA A 47 14.40 -0.66 16.74
C ALA A 47 13.79 0.30 15.70
N ALA A 48 12.46 0.45 15.68
CA ALA A 48 11.81 1.38 14.76
C ALA A 48 12.24 2.82 15.02
N LYS A 49 12.34 3.23 16.29
CA LYS A 49 12.81 4.57 16.67
C LYS A 49 14.24 4.84 16.23
N GLU A 50 15.13 3.87 16.35
CA GLU A 50 16.50 3.97 15.88
C GLU A 50 16.56 4.18 14.36
N VAL A 51 15.79 3.40 13.60
CA VAL A 51 15.70 3.53 12.14
C VAL A 51 15.14 4.91 11.74
N ILE A 52 14.07 5.36 12.38
CA ILE A 52 13.44 6.67 12.12
C ILE A 52 14.42 7.81 12.42
N GLY A 53 15.24 7.68 13.45
CA GLY A 53 16.27 8.67 13.80
C GLY A 53 17.42 8.78 12.78
N ASN A 54 17.62 7.75 11.96
CA ASN A 54 18.75 7.68 11.01
C ASN A 54 18.35 7.76 9.53
N ALA A 55 17.05 7.79 9.22
CA ALA A 55 16.52 7.84 7.86
C ALA A 55 15.31 8.80 7.79
N ALA A 56 14.99 9.28 6.60
CA ALA A 56 13.91 10.26 6.44
C ALA A 56 12.93 9.83 5.35
N LEU A 57 11.66 10.15 5.56
CA LEU A 57 10.62 9.96 4.55
C LEU A 57 10.91 10.80 3.30
N VAL A 58 10.80 10.18 2.14
CA VAL A 58 10.83 10.90 0.86
C VAL A 58 9.56 11.71 0.70
N GLN A 59 9.69 12.96 0.28
CA GLN A 59 8.57 13.89 0.17
C GLN A 59 7.70 13.60 -1.04
N ASN A 60 6.38 13.66 -0.84
CA ASN A 60 5.40 13.68 -1.91
C ASN A 60 5.13 15.14 -2.28
N THR A 61 5.56 15.54 -3.48
CA THR A 61 5.38 16.91 -3.96
C THR A 61 3.95 17.21 -4.44
N ALA A 62 3.06 16.23 -4.40
CA ALA A 62 1.69 16.27 -4.92
C ALA A 62 1.59 16.64 -6.43
N LYS A 63 2.71 16.69 -7.13
CA LYS A 63 2.76 16.84 -8.59
C LYS A 63 2.54 15.51 -9.26
N ASP A 64 2.14 15.55 -10.53
CA ASP A 64 2.08 14.32 -11.32
C ASP A 64 3.48 13.68 -11.40
N CYS A 65 3.49 12.38 -11.56
CA CYS A 65 4.71 11.61 -11.57
C CYS A 65 5.52 11.75 -12.86
N MET A 66 4.92 12.16 -13.97
CA MET A 66 5.59 12.42 -15.22
C MET A 66 5.49 13.90 -15.60
N ASP A 67 6.65 14.51 -15.84
CA ASP A 67 6.72 15.89 -16.29
C ASP A 67 6.90 15.90 -17.81
N GLU A 68 5.85 16.30 -18.52
CA GLU A 68 5.83 16.40 -20.00
C GLU A 68 6.76 17.52 -20.52
N THR A 69 7.23 18.41 -19.64
CA THR A 69 8.11 19.53 -20.02
C THR A 69 9.58 19.15 -20.12
N VAL A 70 9.94 17.95 -19.74
CA VAL A 70 11.32 17.46 -19.73
C VAL A 70 11.83 17.26 -21.15
N LYS A 71 12.87 18.00 -21.54
CA LYS A 71 13.36 18.14 -22.91
C LYS A 71 14.65 17.37 -23.22
N THR A 72 15.34 16.81 -22.23
CA THR A 72 16.60 16.10 -22.45
C THR A 72 16.39 14.58 -22.46
N ASP A 73 17.21 13.87 -23.24
CA ASP A 73 17.14 12.41 -23.33
C ASP A 73 17.41 11.70 -22.00
N GLU A 74 18.20 12.30 -21.14
CA GLU A 74 18.53 11.77 -19.82
C GLU A 74 17.42 12.03 -18.81
N ASP A 75 16.72 13.15 -18.93
CA ASP A 75 15.69 13.57 -17.98
C ASP A 75 14.27 13.09 -18.34
N LYS A 76 14.03 12.71 -19.59
CA LYS A 76 12.69 12.30 -20.06
C LYS A 76 12.09 11.08 -19.38
N TYR A 77 12.90 10.36 -18.59
CA TYR A 77 12.47 9.21 -17.79
C TYR A 77 12.43 9.50 -16.30
N LYS A 78 12.82 10.70 -15.89
CA LYS A 78 12.76 11.08 -14.46
C LYS A 78 11.33 11.39 -14.06
N MET A 79 10.92 10.78 -12.97
CA MET A 79 9.65 11.09 -12.34
C MET A 79 9.77 12.38 -11.55
N SER A 80 8.88 13.34 -11.79
CA SER A 80 8.91 14.64 -11.12
C SER A 80 8.54 14.61 -9.64
N ASN A 81 7.86 13.54 -9.21
CA ASN A 81 7.49 13.34 -7.81
C ASN A 81 8.46 12.36 -7.14
N PRO A 82 9.28 12.80 -6.17
CA PRO A 82 10.28 11.94 -5.52
C PRO A 82 9.67 10.71 -4.84
N TYR A 83 8.47 10.84 -4.25
CA TYR A 83 7.77 9.74 -3.61
C TYR A 83 7.36 8.65 -4.63
N PHE A 84 6.99 9.04 -5.85
CA PHE A 84 6.74 8.07 -6.92
C PHE A 84 8.05 7.49 -7.46
N ALA A 85 9.06 8.34 -7.66
CA ALA A 85 10.33 7.98 -8.28
C ALA A 85 11.09 6.87 -7.52
N GLN A 86 11.01 6.84 -6.18
CA GLN A 86 11.65 5.78 -5.39
C GLN A 86 11.15 4.35 -5.71
N PHE A 87 10.02 4.21 -6.41
CA PHE A 87 9.48 2.92 -6.84
C PHE A 87 9.72 2.60 -8.32
N SER A 88 10.31 3.53 -9.07
CA SER A 88 10.48 3.43 -10.53
C SER A 88 11.86 3.83 -11.05
N ALA A 89 12.75 4.29 -10.18
CA ALA A 89 14.12 4.64 -10.57
C ALA A 89 14.99 3.40 -10.76
N ASN A 90 15.97 3.49 -11.67
CA ASN A 90 16.94 2.41 -11.92
C ASN A 90 17.85 2.16 -10.73
N SER A 91 18.28 3.23 -10.04
CA SER A 91 19.04 3.19 -8.80
C SER A 91 18.23 3.83 -7.69
N LEU A 92 18.20 3.16 -6.54
CA LEU A 92 17.57 3.69 -5.33
C LEU A 92 18.61 4.26 -4.36
N GLU A 93 19.85 4.32 -4.76
CA GLU A 93 20.91 5.01 -4.02
C GLU A 93 20.58 6.50 -3.89
N GLY A 94 20.71 7.04 -2.68
CA GLY A 94 20.41 8.44 -2.40
C GLY A 94 18.93 8.73 -2.04
N TYR A 95 18.00 7.78 -2.16
CA TYR A 95 16.67 7.94 -1.57
C TYR A 95 16.74 7.69 -0.06
N SER A 96 16.57 8.74 0.73
CA SER A 96 16.71 8.70 2.20
C SER A 96 15.76 7.73 2.90
N GLU A 97 14.67 7.36 2.26
CA GLU A 97 13.68 6.43 2.79
C GLU A 97 14.05 4.96 2.58
N ILE A 98 14.90 4.65 1.59
CA ILE A 98 15.23 3.28 1.20
C ILE A 98 16.37 2.75 2.04
N LEU A 99 16.11 1.72 2.84
CA LEU A 99 17.10 1.09 3.73
C LEU A 99 17.83 -0.08 3.06
N LEU A 100 17.09 -0.84 2.25
CA LEU A 100 17.62 -1.95 1.47
C LEU A 100 16.82 -2.07 0.17
N TRP A 101 17.53 -2.30 -0.93
CA TRP A 101 16.91 -2.51 -2.23
C TRP A 101 17.66 -3.55 -3.07
N ARG A 102 16.95 -4.14 -4.01
CA ARG A 102 17.53 -5.04 -5.01
C ARG A 102 17.89 -4.24 -6.26
N ALA A 103 19.18 -4.23 -6.60
CA ALA A 103 19.65 -3.68 -7.87
C ALA A 103 19.52 -4.70 -9.00
N TYR A 104 19.17 -4.21 -10.17
CA TYR A 104 19.14 -4.95 -11.43
C TYR A 104 20.09 -4.31 -12.43
N ASN A 105 20.75 -5.13 -13.24
CA ASN A 105 21.68 -4.65 -14.25
C ASN A 105 21.85 -5.69 -15.35
N LEU A 106 21.70 -5.27 -16.60
CA LEU A 106 21.83 -6.17 -17.75
C LEU A 106 23.26 -6.56 -18.04
N LEU A 107 24.22 -5.64 -17.88
CA LEU A 107 25.61 -5.83 -18.27
C LEU A 107 26.40 -6.58 -17.20
N ASP A 108 26.36 -6.10 -15.95
CA ASP A 108 27.18 -6.62 -14.86
C ASP A 108 26.59 -7.86 -14.21
N TYR A 109 25.31 -7.80 -13.85
CA TYR A 109 24.65 -8.91 -13.11
C TYR A 109 23.84 -9.83 -14.02
N LYS A 110 23.56 -9.41 -15.26
CA LYS A 110 22.68 -10.12 -16.20
C LYS A 110 21.31 -10.49 -15.59
N ILE A 111 20.84 -9.66 -14.66
CA ILE A 111 19.58 -9.84 -13.96
C ILE A 111 18.68 -8.65 -14.29
N VAL A 112 17.56 -8.94 -14.91
CA VAL A 112 16.54 -7.99 -15.36
C VAL A 112 15.15 -8.50 -14.98
N HIS A 113 14.13 -7.67 -15.18
CA HIS A 113 12.74 -8.04 -14.94
C HIS A 113 11.79 -7.42 -15.97
N SER A 114 10.49 -7.64 -15.81
CA SER A 114 9.44 -7.13 -16.70
C SER A 114 8.36 -6.35 -15.94
N ALA A 115 8.63 -5.90 -14.72
CA ALA A 115 7.61 -5.24 -13.90
C ALA A 115 7.00 -4.00 -14.58
N PRO A 116 7.75 -3.04 -15.16
CA PRO A 116 7.15 -1.88 -15.83
C PRO A 116 6.25 -2.26 -17.00
N PHE A 117 6.61 -3.30 -17.76
CA PHE A 117 5.76 -3.82 -18.85
C PHE A 117 4.41 -4.30 -18.30
N TYR A 118 4.41 -5.17 -17.28
CA TYR A 118 3.16 -5.69 -16.72
C TYR A 118 2.32 -4.61 -16.04
N ILE A 119 2.94 -3.62 -15.41
CA ILE A 119 2.24 -2.47 -14.83
C ILE A 119 1.55 -1.68 -15.95
N ARG A 120 2.22 -1.45 -17.07
CA ARG A 120 1.69 -0.71 -18.20
C ARG A 120 0.53 -1.42 -18.90
N VAL A 121 0.61 -2.73 -19.08
CA VAL A 121 -0.41 -3.51 -19.79
C VAL A 121 -1.49 -4.12 -18.89
N GLY A 122 -1.37 -3.97 -17.56
CA GLY A 122 -2.34 -4.48 -16.59
C GLY A 122 -1.95 -5.83 -15.96
N GLY A 123 -1.18 -6.68 -16.62
CA GLY A 123 -0.56 -7.90 -16.06
C GLY A 123 -1.50 -8.90 -15.38
N ASN A 124 -2.76 -8.99 -15.79
CA ASN A 124 -3.81 -9.76 -15.10
C ASN A 124 -4.01 -9.36 -13.64
N THR A 125 -3.73 -8.11 -13.28
CA THR A 125 -3.84 -7.59 -11.91
C THR A 125 -4.79 -6.41 -11.85
N GLY A 126 -4.88 -5.78 -10.69
CA GLY A 126 -5.62 -4.56 -10.43
C GLY A 126 -5.95 -4.44 -8.96
N PHE A 127 -6.27 -3.22 -8.53
CA PHE A 127 -6.78 -3.02 -7.19
C PHE A 127 -8.21 -3.56 -7.08
N THR A 128 -8.57 -4.09 -5.92
CA THR A 128 -9.96 -4.40 -5.64
C THR A 128 -10.73 -3.12 -5.28
N ARG A 129 -12.05 -3.09 -5.53
CA ARG A 129 -12.92 -1.99 -5.13
C ARG A 129 -12.76 -1.68 -3.64
N GLN A 130 -12.80 -2.69 -2.80
CA GLN A 130 -12.63 -2.54 -1.35
C GLN A 130 -11.30 -1.92 -0.95
N TYR A 131 -10.25 -2.15 -1.74
CA TYR A 131 -8.97 -1.50 -1.51
C TYR A 131 -9.00 -0.03 -1.90
N VAL A 132 -9.52 0.30 -3.07
CA VAL A 132 -9.68 1.69 -3.54
C VAL A 132 -10.56 2.50 -2.58
N GLU A 133 -11.64 1.91 -2.09
CA GLU A 133 -12.54 2.54 -1.12
C GLU A 133 -11.89 2.75 0.26
N SER A 134 -10.89 1.95 0.63
CA SER A 134 -10.18 2.10 1.91
C SER A 134 -9.34 3.36 2.03
N PHE A 135 -8.97 4.00 0.92
CA PHE A 135 -8.28 5.29 0.96
C PHE A 135 -9.23 6.40 1.45
N LEU A 136 -8.71 7.32 2.23
CA LEU A 136 -9.49 8.43 2.81
C LEU A 136 -9.70 9.56 1.79
N CYS A 137 -10.67 10.42 2.05
CA CYS A 137 -10.78 11.72 1.39
C CYS A 137 -9.80 12.72 1.99
N ARG A 138 -9.57 13.85 1.31
CA ARG A 138 -8.58 14.89 1.69
C ARG A 138 -8.86 15.52 3.06
N ASP A 139 -10.10 15.48 3.52
CA ASP A 139 -10.49 15.91 4.87
C ASP A 139 -10.18 14.88 5.96
N GLY A 140 -9.57 13.76 5.60
CA GLY A 140 -9.19 12.67 6.50
C GLY A 140 -10.32 11.72 6.88
N LYS A 141 -11.48 11.79 6.22
CA LYS A 141 -12.63 10.93 6.51
C LYS A 141 -12.79 9.79 5.51
N PRO A 142 -13.40 8.67 5.92
CA PRO A 142 -13.85 7.62 5.00
C PRO A 142 -14.87 8.16 3.99
N ILE A 143 -14.98 7.52 2.82
CA ILE A 143 -15.85 7.94 1.72
C ILE A 143 -17.32 8.08 2.11
N TYR A 144 -17.79 7.28 3.03
CA TYR A 144 -19.17 7.29 3.50
C TYR A 144 -19.46 8.35 4.60
N ALA A 145 -18.43 9.07 5.06
CA ALA A 145 -18.51 10.05 6.15
C ALA A 145 -18.21 11.49 5.70
N THR A 146 -18.17 11.73 4.41
CA THR A 146 -17.82 13.05 3.82
C THR A 146 -18.60 13.30 2.53
N ASP A 147 -18.77 14.56 2.18
CA ASP A 147 -19.31 15.03 0.89
C ASP A 147 -18.23 15.27 -0.18
N GLN A 148 -16.96 15.07 0.18
CA GLN A 148 -15.85 15.23 -0.75
C GLN A 148 -15.75 14.10 -1.77
N TYR A 149 -16.22 12.91 -1.45
CA TYR A 149 -16.25 11.78 -2.37
C TYR A 149 -17.20 12.06 -3.53
N LYS A 150 -16.74 11.85 -4.75
CA LYS A 150 -17.47 12.18 -5.97
C LYS A 150 -18.14 10.97 -6.66
N GLY A 151 -18.14 9.83 -5.98
CA GLY A 151 -18.71 8.60 -6.53
C GLY A 151 -17.72 7.80 -7.38
N ASP A 152 -18.23 6.85 -8.12
CA ASP A 152 -17.49 5.90 -8.96
C ASP A 152 -18.07 5.78 -10.38
N GLU A 153 -18.74 6.86 -10.83
CA GLU A 153 -19.27 6.95 -12.21
C GLU A 153 -18.14 7.05 -13.24
N SER A 154 -16.97 7.55 -12.83
CA SER A 154 -15.74 7.54 -13.64
C SER A 154 -14.53 7.25 -12.78
N LEU A 155 -13.43 6.72 -13.39
CA LEU A 155 -12.16 6.53 -12.70
C LEU A 155 -11.57 7.86 -12.18
N SER A 156 -11.83 8.95 -12.88
CA SER A 156 -11.42 10.29 -12.43
C SER A 156 -12.13 10.70 -11.14
N ASP A 157 -13.43 10.42 -11.01
CA ASP A 157 -14.20 10.76 -9.81
C ASP A 157 -13.79 9.91 -8.61
N VAL A 158 -13.50 8.63 -8.83
CA VAL A 158 -12.96 7.73 -7.79
C VAL A 158 -11.73 8.31 -7.10
N ARG A 159 -10.85 8.98 -7.84
CA ARG A 159 -9.58 9.55 -7.33
C ARG A 159 -9.73 10.96 -6.75
N LYS A 160 -10.73 11.71 -7.17
CA LYS A 160 -10.88 13.13 -6.90
C LYS A 160 -11.08 13.39 -5.42
N ASN A 161 -10.35 14.38 -4.88
CA ASN A 161 -10.35 14.75 -3.46
C ASN A 161 -9.99 13.60 -2.50
N ARG A 162 -9.20 12.65 -2.96
CA ARG A 162 -8.75 11.50 -2.18
C ARG A 162 -7.29 11.64 -1.75
N ASP A 163 -6.85 10.74 -0.91
CA ASP A 163 -5.46 10.49 -0.52
C ASP A 163 -4.52 10.57 -1.73
N LEU A 164 -3.42 11.29 -1.61
CA LEU A 164 -2.46 11.48 -2.70
C LEU A 164 -1.83 10.18 -3.19
N ARG A 165 -1.74 9.15 -2.35
CA ARG A 165 -1.23 7.83 -2.75
C ARG A 165 -2.18 7.18 -3.75
N LEU A 166 -3.49 7.29 -3.55
CA LEU A 166 -4.46 6.83 -4.54
C LEU A 166 -4.35 7.62 -5.83
N GLN A 167 -4.18 8.95 -5.75
CA GLN A 167 -4.02 9.79 -6.93
C GLN A 167 -2.77 9.44 -7.74
N LEU A 168 -1.68 9.07 -7.07
CA LEU A 168 -0.43 8.69 -7.74
C LEU A 168 -0.45 7.27 -8.31
N PHE A 169 -1.08 6.33 -7.61
CA PHE A 169 -0.89 4.91 -7.87
C PHE A 169 -2.08 4.21 -8.54
N LEU A 170 -3.22 4.88 -8.68
CA LEU A 170 -4.34 4.43 -9.50
C LEU A 170 -4.29 5.14 -10.85
N MET A 171 -4.20 4.39 -11.94
CA MET A 171 -4.25 4.96 -13.30
C MET A 171 -5.65 5.43 -13.65
N THR A 172 -5.72 6.53 -14.38
CA THR A 172 -6.96 7.02 -15.03
C THR A 172 -6.71 7.29 -16.51
N SER A 173 -7.80 7.29 -17.27
CA SER A 173 -7.76 7.53 -18.73
C SER A 173 -7.02 8.81 -19.10
N GLY A 174 -6.25 8.75 -20.18
CA GLY A 174 -5.49 9.90 -20.69
C GLY A 174 -4.20 10.22 -19.93
N GLU A 175 -3.88 9.49 -18.85
CA GLU A 175 -2.59 9.67 -18.17
C GLU A 175 -1.43 9.13 -18.99
N THR A 176 -0.30 9.81 -18.90
CA THR A 176 0.92 9.41 -19.57
C THR A 176 1.48 8.11 -18.99
N LEU A 177 1.57 7.10 -19.82
CA LEU A 177 2.26 5.84 -19.54
C LEU A 177 3.76 5.96 -19.79
N SER A 178 4.13 6.65 -20.86
CA SER A 178 5.51 7.01 -21.17
C SER A 178 5.55 8.38 -21.83
N PRO A 179 6.41 9.29 -21.38
CA PRO A 179 6.45 10.66 -21.91
C PRO A 179 7.00 10.75 -23.34
N ASN A 180 7.64 9.70 -23.83
CA ASN A 180 8.28 9.73 -25.14
C ASN A 180 8.35 8.33 -25.76
N VAL A 181 7.62 8.12 -26.81
CA VAL A 181 7.72 6.95 -27.70
C VAL A 181 8.53 7.27 -28.94
N MET A 182 8.82 6.25 -29.76
CA MET A 182 9.66 6.37 -30.98
C MET A 182 9.30 7.54 -31.91
N ASN A 183 8.07 8.05 -31.83
CA ASN A 183 7.56 9.10 -32.69
C ASN A 183 7.52 10.49 -32.06
N GLY A 184 8.07 10.64 -30.84
CA GLY A 184 8.03 11.91 -30.10
C GLY A 184 6.66 12.27 -29.49
N THR A 185 5.70 11.34 -29.52
CA THR A 185 4.39 11.51 -28.89
C THR A 185 4.31 10.70 -27.58
N PRO A 186 3.68 11.23 -26.52
CA PRO A 186 3.45 10.46 -25.29
C PRO A 186 2.58 9.23 -25.56
N ASP A 187 2.91 8.12 -24.89
CA ASP A 187 2.02 6.96 -24.79
C ASP A 187 1.04 7.22 -23.67
N LEU A 188 -0.24 7.19 -23.96
CA LEU A 188 -1.31 7.50 -22.99
C LEU A 188 -2.10 6.24 -22.64
N LEU A 189 -2.58 6.18 -21.42
CA LEU A 189 -3.51 5.13 -21.01
C LEU A 189 -4.80 5.25 -21.85
N PRO A 190 -5.29 4.14 -22.43
CA PRO A 190 -6.55 4.14 -23.15
C PRO A 190 -7.70 4.69 -22.30
N GLU A 191 -8.67 5.35 -22.93
CA GLU A 191 -9.87 5.88 -22.24
C GLU A 191 -10.65 4.81 -21.48
N VAL A 192 -10.53 3.56 -21.88
CA VAL A 192 -11.27 2.43 -21.33
C VAL A 192 -10.27 1.44 -20.74
N PRO A 193 -10.43 1.03 -19.45
CA PRO A 193 -9.63 -0.04 -18.89
C PRO A 193 -9.75 -1.31 -19.73
N GLN A 194 -8.64 -1.97 -19.98
CA GLN A 194 -8.64 -3.19 -20.80
C GLN A 194 -9.05 -4.40 -19.96
N LEU A 195 -10.35 -4.56 -19.72
CA LEU A 195 -10.89 -5.67 -18.91
C LEU A 195 -10.88 -7.01 -19.65
N LEU A 196 -11.13 -6.99 -20.95
CA LEU A 196 -11.39 -8.16 -21.78
C LEU A 196 -10.24 -8.54 -22.71
N ASP A 197 -9.12 -7.84 -22.63
CA ASP A 197 -7.96 -8.19 -23.45
C ASP A 197 -7.46 -9.60 -23.10
N ILE A 198 -6.76 -10.22 -24.03
CA ILE A 198 -6.27 -11.58 -23.87
C ILE A 198 -4.92 -11.62 -23.14
N THR A 199 -4.66 -12.74 -22.48
CA THR A 199 -3.40 -13.03 -21.81
C THR A 199 -3.08 -12.04 -20.67
N GLU A 200 -1.83 -11.61 -20.56
CA GLU A 200 -1.36 -10.70 -19.51
C GLU A 200 -1.70 -9.22 -19.74
N LYS A 201 -2.35 -8.88 -20.87
CA LYS A 201 -2.62 -7.47 -21.28
C LYS A 201 -3.96 -6.94 -20.79
N ARG A 202 -4.39 -7.29 -19.60
CA ARG A 202 -5.64 -6.81 -19.03
C ARG A 202 -5.50 -6.41 -17.59
N CYS A 203 -6.29 -5.43 -17.18
CA CYS A 203 -6.54 -5.10 -15.78
C CYS A 203 -7.86 -5.73 -15.36
N VAL A 204 -7.80 -6.88 -14.69
CA VAL A 204 -8.99 -7.71 -14.40
C VAL A 204 -10.04 -7.04 -13.51
N THR A 205 -9.67 -5.99 -12.79
CA THR A 205 -10.59 -5.24 -11.92
C THR A 205 -10.98 -3.87 -12.47
N GLY A 206 -10.31 -3.40 -13.53
CA GLY A 206 -10.46 -2.05 -14.07
C GLY A 206 -9.74 -0.95 -13.27
N TYR A 207 -9.28 -1.22 -12.06
CA TYR A 207 -8.48 -0.31 -11.24
C TYR A 207 -6.99 -0.62 -11.42
N GLN A 208 -6.39 -0.08 -12.46
CA GLN A 208 -5.02 -0.41 -12.86
C GLN A 208 -3.99 0.25 -11.94
N VAL A 209 -2.99 -0.54 -11.54
CA VAL A 209 -1.88 -0.10 -10.69
C VAL A 209 -0.88 0.72 -11.48
N ARG A 210 -0.43 1.85 -10.91
CA ARG A 210 0.61 2.71 -11.49
C ARG A 210 1.94 2.67 -10.71
N LYS A 211 1.93 2.19 -9.47
CA LYS A 211 3.14 2.12 -8.64
C LYS A 211 4.19 1.24 -9.28
N GLY A 212 5.40 1.77 -9.45
CA GLY A 212 6.49 1.08 -10.12
C GLY A 212 6.49 1.26 -11.65
N LEU A 213 5.58 2.06 -12.20
CA LEU A 213 5.63 2.42 -13.62
C LEU A 213 6.87 3.28 -13.88
N SER A 214 7.70 2.81 -14.82
CA SER A 214 8.84 3.57 -15.33
C SER A 214 8.46 4.29 -16.61
N GLY A 215 8.95 5.52 -16.80
CA GLY A 215 8.83 6.25 -18.05
C GLY A 215 9.69 5.68 -19.18
N ASN A 216 10.49 4.66 -18.92
CA ASN A 216 11.42 4.09 -19.89
C ASN A 216 10.80 2.94 -20.69
N TRP A 217 10.03 3.27 -21.69
CA TRP A 217 9.34 2.31 -22.55
C TRP A 217 10.29 1.39 -23.35
N TYR A 218 11.54 1.81 -23.63
CA TYR A 218 12.53 0.98 -24.35
C TYR A 218 12.91 -0.29 -23.58
N ARG A 219 12.69 -0.33 -22.28
CA ARG A 219 13.02 -1.45 -21.41
C ARG A 219 11.83 -2.34 -21.10
N ASP A 220 10.77 -2.17 -21.86
CA ASP A 220 9.64 -3.10 -21.77
C ASP A 220 10.03 -4.51 -22.26
N GLY A 221 9.54 -5.48 -21.53
CA GLY A 221 9.71 -6.88 -21.92
C GLY A 221 11.10 -7.45 -21.66
N ASN A 222 11.39 -7.82 -20.41
CA ASN A 222 12.60 -8.56 -20.00
C ASN A 222 13.92 -7.79 -20.04
N THR A 223 13.89 -6.47 -20.05
CA THR A 223 15.11 -5.64 -20.02
C THR A 223 15.06 -4.53 -18.98
N ALA A 224 14.02 -4.51 -18.16
CA ALA A 224 13.85 -3.52 -17.10
C ALA A 224 14.88 -3.73 -15.99
N ILE A 225 15.39 -2.61 -15.46
CA ILE A 225 16.44 -2.58 -14.44
C ILE A 225 16.09 -1.65 -13.26
N GLU A 226 14.84 -1.22 -13.15
CA GLU A 226 14.38 -0.40 -12.04
C GLU A 226 14.60 -1.13 -10.72
N GLY A 227 15.13 -0.41 -9.73
CA GLY A 227 15.43 -0.96 -8.41
C GLY A 227 14.16 -1.36 -7.65
N CYS A 228 14.23 -2.46 -6.92
CA CYS A 228 13.11 -2.92 -6.10
C CYS A 228 13.39 -2.60 -4.62
N PRO A 229 12.63 -1.71 -3.96
CA PRO A 229 12.70 -1.50 -2.52
C PRO A 229 12.38 -2.80 -1.77
N VAL A 230 13.21 -3.14 -0.78
CA VAL A 230 13.01 -4.30 0.10
C VAL A 230 12.57 -3.84 1.48
N TYR A 231 13.30 -2.86 2.04
CA TYR A 231 12.96 -2.22 3.31
C TYR A 231 13.04 -0.71 3.15
N ARG A 232 12.06 -0.01 3.72
CA ARG A 232 12.04 1.45 3.74
C ARG A 232 11.53 1.98 5.10
N VAL A 233 11.95 3.19 5.43
CA VAL A 233 11.72 3.79 6.75
C VAL A 233 10.22 3.92 7.09
N ALA A 234 9.36 4.12 6.11
CA ALA A 234 7.91 4.18 6.35
C ALA A 234 7.36 2.93 7.05
N GLU A 235 7.96 1.75 6.81
CA GLU A 235 7.58 0.54 7.55
C GLU A 235 7.95 0.64 9.03
N ALA A 236 9.08 1.26 9.38
CA ALA A 236 9.47 1.49 10.77
C ALA A 236 8.47 2.43 11.48
N TYR A 237 8.03 3.51 10.82
CA TYR A 237 6.95 4.37 11.32
C TYR A 237 5.70 3.57 11.67
N LEU A 238 5.24 2.76 10.73
CA LEU A 238 4.03 1.93 10.89
C LEU A 238 4.19 0.86 11.97
N ASN A 239 5.38 0.25 12.08
CA ASN A 239 5.69 -0.73 13.12
C ASN A 239 5.67 -0.08 14.51
N TYR A 240 6.23 1.14 14.67
CA TYR A 240 6.19 1.88 15.91
C TYR A 240 4.74 2.20 16.33
N ILE A 241 3.96 2.77 15.42
CA ILE A 241 2.58 3.18 15.68
C ILE A 241 1.71 1.99 16.08
N GLU A 242 1.83 0.87 15.38
CA GLU A 242 1.06 -0.34 15.71
C GLU A 242 1.49 -0.94 17.06
N ALA A 243 2.79 -1.02 17.32
CA ALA A 243 3.31 -1.55 18.59
C ALA A 243 2.87 -0.69 19.78
N ASP A 244 2.94 0.64 19.65
CA ASP A 244 2.49 1.56 20.68
C ASP A 244 0.97 1.42 20.94
N CYS A 245 0.17 1.29 19.90
CA CYS A 245 -1.27 1.03 20.02
C CYS A 245 -1.55 -0.30 20.73
N MET A 246 -0.80 -1.35 20.41
CA MET A 246 -0.95 -2.66 21.03
C MET A 246 -0.56 -2.66 22.53
N GLU A 247 0.48 -1.93 22.94
CA GLU A 247 0.84 -1.72 24.36
C GLU A 247 -0.32 -1.09 25.14
N HIS A 248 -1.13 -0.26 24.48
CA HIS A 248 -2.33 0.37 25.06
C HIS A 248 -3.63 -0.40 24.76
N ASN A 249 -3.53 -1.70 24.48
CA ASN A 249 -4.67 -2.58 24.19
C ASN A 249 -5.59 -2.08 23.05
N GLY A 250 -5.02 -1.36 22.08
CA GLY A 250 -5.75 -0.85 20.93
C GLY A 250 -6.64 0.38 21.19
N THR A 251 -6.53 1.03 22.35
CA THR A 251 -7.44 2.11 22.78
C THR A 251 -6.85 3.51 22.67
N SER A 252 -5.52 3.63 22.68
CA SER A 252 -4.81 4.90 22.58
C SER A 252 -3.44 4.72 21.95
N ILE A 253 -2.79 5.83 21.62
CA ILE A 253 -1.37 5.90 21.25
C ILE A 253 -0.71 7.09 21.95
N GLY A 254 0.60 6.97 22.20
CA GLY A 254 1.41 8.05 22.76
C GLY A 254 1.66 9.18 21.76
N SER A 255 2.12 10.32 22.26
CA SER A 255 2.38 11.52 21.44
C SER A 255 3.44 11.29 20.36
N GLU A 256 4.45 10.47 20.59
CA GLU A 256 5.48 10.13 19.62
C GLU A 256 4.89 9.31 18.45
N ALA A 257 4.09 8.30 18.74
CA ALA A 257 3.36 7.52 17.72
C ALA A 257 2.38 8.40 16.92
N ALA A 258 1.69 9.32 17.61
CA ALA A 258 0.80 10.29 16.96
C ALA A 258 1.58 11.23 16.03
N GLY A 259 2.78 11.66 16.42
CA GLY A 259 3.69 12.45 15.58
C GLY A 259 4.10 11.71 14.33
N TYR A 260 4.56 10.47 14.47
CA TYR A 260 4.94 9.62 13.34
C TYR A 260 3.78 9.33 12.39
N TRP A 261 2.59 9.09 12.91
CA TRP A 261 1.41 8.93 12.07
C TRP A 261 1.04 10.22 11.36
N GLY A 262 1.16 11.37 12.05
CA GLY A 262 0.98 12.69 11.46
C GLY A 262 1.89 12.93 10.25
N ASP A 263 3.16 12.52 10.30
CA ASP A 263 4.11 12.69 9.20
C ASP A 263 3.72 11.86 7.96
N LEU A 264 3.29 10.60 8.14
CA LEU A 264 2.79 9.76 7.06
C LEU A 264 1.51 10.36 6.43
N ARG A 265 0.60 10.85 7.26
CA ARG A 265 -0.66 11.45 6.84
C ARG A 265 -0.44 12.75 6.06
N GLU A 266 0.46 13.62 6.53
CA GLU A 266 0.81 14.86 5.85
C GLU A 266 1.40 14.57 4.45
N ARG A 267 2.29 13.59 4.34
CA ARG A 267 2.82 13.13 3.05
C ARG A 267 1.73 12.59 2.12
N ALA A 268 0.71 11.94 2.67
CA ALA A 268 -0.47 11.47 1.93
C ALA A 268 -1.46 12.61 1.60
N GLY A 269 -1.17 13.84 2.01
CA GLY A 269 -2.04 15.00 1.83
C GLY A 269 -3.30 14.98 2.68
N LEU A 270 -3.23 14.31 3.82
CA LEU A 270 -4.30 14.21 4.82
C LEU A 270 -3.99 15.11 6.03
N PRO A 271 -5.00 15.48 6.82
CA PRO A 271 -4.77 16.18 8.09
C PRO A 271 -3.86 15.33 9.00
N ARG A 272 -2.90 15.97 9.66
CA ARG A 272 -2.01 15.30 10.64
C ARG A 272 -2.79 14.67 11.80
N ASP A 273 -3.89 15.28 12.19
CA ASP A 273 -4.76 14.78 13.26
C ASP A 273 -5.51 13.51 12.80
N TYR A 274 -5.08 12.37 13.31
CA TYR A 274 -5.69 11.07 13.04
C TYR A 274 -7.08 10.90 13.68
N THR A 275 -7.39 11.69 14.71
CA THR A 275 -8.67 11.58 15.43
C THR A 275 -9.86 11.92 14.55
N VAL A 276 -9.65 12.78 13.55
CA VAL A 276 -10.66 13.06 12.51
C VAL A 276 -11.09 11.77 11.81
N THR A 277 -10.14 10.90 11.46
CA THR A 277 -10.44 9.63 10.82
C THR A 277 -11.10 8.66 11.79
N VAL A 278 -10.51 8.48 12.97
CA VAL A 278 -10.98 7.50 13.98
C VAL A 278 -12.42 7.79 14.40
N ASN A 279 -12.75 9.08 14.66
CA ASN A 279 -14.08 9.51 15.09
C ASN A 279 -15.15 9.42 14.01
N ASN A 280 -14.76 9.33 12.74
CA ASN A 280 -15.67 9.19 11.61
C ASN A 280 -15.67 7.78 11.00
N THR A 281 -14.97 6.82 11.61
CA THR A 281 -14.93 5.44 11.14
C THR A 281 -16.05 4.60 11.74
N ASP A 282 -16.90 4.07 10.88
CA ASP A 282 -17.89 3.05 11.20
C ASP A 282 -17.41 1.69 10.67
N LEU A 283 -16.95 0.82 11.58
CA LEU A 283 -16.38 -0.48 11.22
C LEU A 283 -17.37 -1.39 10.48
N SER A 284 -18.66 -1.16 10.62
CA SER A 284 -19.69 -1.94 9.92
C SER A 284 -19.79 -1.62 8.43
N LYS A 285 -19.24 -0.46 8.03
CA LYS A 285 -19.18 0.00 6.63
C LYS A 285 -17.83 -0.27 5.97
N GLU A 286 -16.86 -0.77 6.74
CA GLU A 286 -15.53 -1.06 6.22
C GLU A 286 -15.48 -2.48 5.65
N LEU A 287 -15.05 -2.58 4.40
CA LEU A 287 -14.98 -3.85 3.67
C LEU A 287 -13.59 -4.51 3.77
N ASP A 288 -12.73 -4.03 4.65
CA ASP A 288 -11.40 -4.59 4.88
C ASP A 288 -11.43 -5.71 5.93
N TRP A 289 -10.81 -6.84 5.63
CA TRP A 289 -10.66 -7.95 6.58
C TRP A 289 -9.95 -7.55 7.86
N ALA A 290 -9.09 -6.52 7.82
CA ALA A 290 -8.34 -6.01 8.96
C ALA A 290 -9.22 -5.38 10.06
N VAL A 291 -10.53 -5.24 9.84
CA VAL A 291 -11.49 -4.88 10.91
C VAL A 291 -11.62 -5.97 11.97
N TYR A 292 -11.15 -7.20 11.67
CA TYR A 292 -11.23 -8.35 12.57
C TYR A 292 -9.86 -8.87 12.98
N SER A 293 -9.83 -9.47 14.17
CA SER A 293 -8.77 -10.34 14.65
C SER A 293 -9.37 -11.48 15.47
N ALA A 294 -9.03 -12.72 15.13
CA ALA A 294 -9.52 -13.91 15.84
C ALA A 294 -11.06 -13.93 15.98
N GLY A 295 -11.79 -13.53 14.93
CA GLY A 295 -13.25 -13.51 14.90
C GLY A 295 -13.91 -12.33 15.63
N LYS A 296 -13.14 -11.39 16.17
CA LYS A 296 -13.63 -10.19 16.86
C LYS A 296 -13.28 -8.92 16.14
N THR A 297 -14.14 -7.92 16.19
CA THR A 297 -13.87 -6.57 15.67
C THR A 297 -12.80 -5.91 16.54
N VAL A 298 -11.85 -5.26 15.91
CA VAL A 298 -10.85 -4.43 16.59
C VAL A 298 -11.41 -3.03 16.89
N SER A 299 -10.67 -2.21 17.64
CA SER A 299 -11.07 -0.81 17.85
C SER A 299 -10.96 0.00 16.56
N PRO A 300 -11.75 1.09 16.39
CA PRO A 300 -11.59 2.01 15.27
C PRO A 300 -10.18 2.58 15.14
N LEU A 301 -9.49 2.83 16.26
CA LEU A 301 -8.10 3.30 16.27
C LEU A 301 -7.16 2.28 15.64
N LEU A 302 -7.16 1.04 16.15
CA LEU A 302 -6.29 -0.02 15.63
C LEU A 302 -6.60 -0.34 14.16
N TYR A 303 -7.88 -0.34 13.78
CA TYR A 303 -8.25 -0.52 12.38
C TYR A 303 -7.68 0.58 11.48
N ASN A 304 -7.73 1.84 11.90
CA ASN A 304 -7.19 2.94 11.08
C ASN A 304 -5.65 2.92 10.99
N ILE A 305 -4.94 2.42 12.01
CA ILE A 305 -3.51 2.15 11.92
C ILE A 305 -3.23 1.05 10.87
N ARG A 306 -4.03 -0.02 10.84
CA ARG A 306 -3.94 -1.08 9.83
C ARG A 306 -4.33 -0.58 8.43
N ARG A 307 -5.29 0.33 8.31
CA ARG A 307 -5.64 1.04 7.07
C ARG A 307 -4.44 1.84 6.57
N GLU A 308 -3.82 2.65 7.45
CA GLU A 308 -2.62 3.42 7.10
C GLU A 308 -1.52 2.52 6.55
N ARG A 309 -1.24 1.41 7.24
CA ARG A 309 -0.26 0.43 6.80
C ARG A 309 -0.62 -0.16 5.43
N ARG A 310 -1.88 -0.51 5.20
CA ARG A 310 -2.36 -1.03 3.92
C ARG A 310 -2.19 -0.03 2.78
N CYS A 311 -2.55 1.23 3.01
CA CYS A 311 -2.45 2.29 2.00
C CYS A 311 -1.00 2.67 1.71
N GLU A 312 -0.14 2.68 2.73
CA GLU A 312 1.27 3.06 2.61
C GLU A 312 2.10 1.99 1.93
N LEU A 313 1.94 0.72 2.32
CA LEU A 313 2.72 -0.41 1.81
C LEU A 313 2.06 -1.10 0.61
N LEU A 314 1.36 -0.32 -0.19
CA LEU A 314 0.70 -0.72 -1.43
C LEU A 314 1.65 -1.50 -2.35
N ALA A 315 1.24 -2.70 -2.78
CA ALA A 315 1.96 -3.54 -3.73
C ALA A 315 3.42 -3.90 -3.33
N GLU A 316 3.74 -3.86 -2.01
CA GLU A 316 5.06 -4.23 -1.49
C GLU A 316 5.09 -5.66 -0.90
N GLY A 317 4.06 -6.46 -1.14
CA GLY A 317 4.03 -7.88 -0.77
C GLY A 317 3.70 -8.19 0.70
N LEU A 318 3.52 -7.18 1.57
CA LEU A 318 3.40 -7.36 3.01
C LEU A 318 1.97 -7.71 3.48
N ARG A 319 0.95 -7.45 2.67
CA ARG A 319 -0.46 -7.57 3.07
C ARG A 319 -0.84 -8.96 3.58
N MET A 320 -0.38 -10.02 2.93
CA MET A 320 -0.71 -11.39 3.33
C MET A 320 -0.10 -11.75 4.69
N LEU A 321 1.11 -11.26 4.96
CA LEU A 321 1.77 -11.43 6.25
C LEU A 321 0.99 -10.71 7.38
N ASP A 322 0.53 -9.48 7.10
CA ASP A 322 -0.28 -8.70 8.02
C ASP A 322 -1.59 -9.42 8.36
N LEU A 323 -2.33 -9.88 7.36
CA LEU A 323 -3.59 -10.60 7.57
C LEU A 323 -3.41 -11.89 8.37
N LYS A 324 -2.30 -12.61 8.15
CA LYS A 324 -1.96 -13.82 8.92
C LYS A 324 -1.64 -13.49 10.38
N ARG A 325 -0.72 -12.55 10.64
CA ARG A 325 -0.33 -12.19 12.02
C ARG A 325 -1.47 -11.57 12.82
N TRP A 326 -2.40 -10.87 12.16
CA TRP A 326 -3.61 -10.33 12.79
C TRP A 326 -4.73 -11.36 12.95
N ARG A 327 -4.57 -12.57 12.41
CA ARG A 327 -5.63 -13.59 12.34
C ARG A 327 -6.92 -13.02 11.73
N ALA A 328 -6.77 -12.27 10.66
CA ALA A 328 -7.87 -11.62 9.95
C ALA A 328 -8.44 -12.48 8.80
N LEU A 329 -7.79 -13.61 8.45
CA LEU A 329 -8.20 -14.48 7.35
C LEU A 329 -9.43 -15.33 7.66
N ASP A 330 -9.87 -15.40 8.89
CA ASP A 330 -11.10 -16.10 9.30
C ASP A 330 -12.32 -15.57 8.55
N GLN A 331 -12.26 -14.35 8.00
CA GLN A 331 -13.34 -13.68 7.26
C GLN A 331 -13.35 -13.94 5.74
N VAL A 332 -12.30 -14.56 5.19
CA VAL A 332 -12.12 -14.71 3.73
C VAL A 332 -13.24 -15.49 3.06
N LYS A 333 -13.85 -16.44 3.74
CA LYS A 333 -14.89 -17.32 3.17
C LYS A 333 -16.13 -16.61 2.62
N GLN A 334 -16.38 -15.40 3.05
CA GLN A 334 -17.61 -14.65 2.71
C GLN A 334 -17.32 -13.39 1.89
N PHE A 335 -16.09 -13.25 1.41
CA PHE A 335 -15.67 -12.04 0.74
C PHE A 335 -15.80 -12.16 -0.78
N VAL A 336 -16.51 -11.20 -1.38
CA VAL A 336 -16.62 -11.05 -2.83
C VAL A 336 -15.61 -10.01 -3.29
N ILE A 337 -14.76 -10.36 -4.24
CA ILE A 337 -13.80 -9.45 -4.85
C ILE A 337 -14.51 -8.70 -5.97
N GLU A 338 -14.55 -7.37 -5.87
CA GLU A 338 -15.18 -6.49 -6.84
C GLU A 338 -14.13 -5.59 -7.52
N GLY A 339 -14.46 -5.14 -8.72
CA GLY A 339 -13.71 -4.17 -9.52
C GLY A 339 -14.47 -2.87 -9.70
N VAL A 340 -14.21 -2.19 -10.82
CA VAL A 340 -14.89 -0.94 -11.21
C VAL A 340 -16.39 -1.13 -11.35
N ASN A 341 -17.13 -0.06 -11.12
CA ASN A 341 -18.55 -0.01 -11.45
C ASN A 341 -18.73 -0.03 -12.97
N LEU A 342 -19.44 -1.05 -13.49
CA LEU A 342 -19.78 -1.17 -14.91
C LEU A 342 -21.22 -0.77 -15.21
N TRP A 343 -22.10 -0.84 -14.21
CA TRP A 343 -23.55 -0.69 -14.42
C TRP A 343 -24.01 0.77 -14.41
N GLU A 344 -23.41 1.57 -13.54
CA GLU A 344 -23.77 2.96 -13.29
C GLU A 344 -22.56 3.87 -13.52
N SER A 345 -21.83 3.67 -14.63
CA SER A 345 -20.62 4.40 -14.95
C SER A 345 -20.51 4.70 -16.44
N ASP A 346 -19.53 5.53 -16.81
CA ASP A 346 -19.15 5.82 -18.19
C ASP A 346 -18.63 4.60 -18.98
N LEU A 347 -18.36 3.49 -18.27
CA LEU A 347 -17.93 2.22 -18.87
C LEU A 347 -19.10 1.34 -19.37
N LYS A 348 -20.34 1.64 -18.96
CA LYS A 348 -21.50 0.84 -19.29
C LYS A 348 -21.66 0.60 -20.79
N ASP A 349 -21.68 1.66 -21.58
CA ASP A 349 -21.91 1.56 -23.02
C ASP A 349 -20.74 0.88 -23.77
N LYS A 350 -19.57 0.78 -23.13
CA LYS A 350 -18.39 0.18 -23.70
C LYS A 350 -18.25 -1.31 -23.41
N TYR A 351 -18.83 -1.79 -22.31
CA TYR A 351 -18.69 -3.17 -21.88
C TYR A 351 -20.01 -3.96 -21.77
N MET A 352 -21.14 -3.27 -21.79
CA MET A 352 -22.47 -3.87 -21.57
C MET A 352 -23.30 -3.94 -22.86
N GLN A 353 -22.66 -3.96 -24.04
CA GLN A 353 -23.33 -4.11 -25.35
C GLN A 353 -23.81 -5.52 -25.61
#